data_623a799a66c2c79b4ab7fc640b41fc88
#
_entry.id   623a799a66c2c79b4ab7fc640b41fc88
#
_cell.length_a   1.000
_cell.length_b   1.000
_cell.length_c   1.000
_cell.angle_alpha   90.00
_cell.angle_beta   90.00
_cell.angle_gamma   90.00
#
_symmetry.space_group_name_H-M   'P 1'
#
loop_
_entity.id
_entity.type
_entity.pdbx_description
1 polymer ?
#
loop_
_entity_poly.entity_id
_entity_poly.type
_entity_poly.pdbx_seq_one_letter_code
_entity_poly.pdbx_strand_id
1 'polypeptide(L)'
;MNINEKIYFESDTLVEGISTKIVYKGSLYENAAQDIYMHFGYGLLWENLQEVKLEKYEDCYKADITLTEIGDVNFCFRDSNGNWDNNDGVNYAATISKIENTLTRVDTVSMEVPRLKKSYLILKKIKISFYKAITFLSKAFSGEYKKGTV
;
A
#
# COMPACT_ATOMS: atom_id res chain seq x y z
N MET A 1 6.70 -13.00 -6.12
CA MET A 1 7.12 -12.21 -7.30
C MET A 1 8.51 -11.65 -7.04
N ASN A 2 9.50 -12.01 -7.83
CA ASN A 2 10.87 -11.51 -7.68
C ASN A 2 11.05 -10.24 -8.50
N ILE A 3 11.61 -9.21 -7.90
CA ILE A 3 12.12 -8.01 -8.57
C ILE A 3 13.58 -8.27 -8.97
N ASN A 4 14.37 -8.77 -8.03
CA ASN A 4 15.72 -9.30 -8.23
C ASN A 4 16.05 -10.31 -7.12
N GLU A 5 17.29 -10.76 -7.02
CA GLU A 5 17.71 -11.74 -6.02
C GLU A 5 17.62 -11.25 -4.56
N LYS A 6 17.59 -9.93 -4.35
CA LYS A 6 17.63 -9.29 -3.02
C LYS A 6 16.31 -8.62 -2.63
N ILE A 7 15.41 -8.42 -3.58
CA ILE A 7 14.13 -7.71 -3.39
C ILE A 7 13.03 -8.51 -4.05
N TYR A 8 12.01 -8.87 -3.26
CA TYR A 8 10.87 -9.63 -3.76
C TYR A 8 9.62 -9.42 -2.92
N PHE A 9 8.47 -9.68 -3.51
CA PHE A 9 7.20 -9.81 -2.80
C PHE A 9 6.93 -11.29 -2.50
N GLU A 10 6.39 -11.60 -1.33
CA GLU A 10 6.05 -12.98 -0.96
C GLU A 10 4.91 -13.54 -1.83
N SER A 11 4.07 -12.68 -2.40
CA SER A 11 3.05 -13.08 -3.39
C SER A 11 3.65 -13.27 -4.78
N ASP A 12 3.18 -14.25 -5.54
CA ASP A 12 3.61 -14.48 -6.94
C ASP A 12 3.11 -13.40 -7.89
N THR A 13 1.98 -12.78 -7.56
CA THR A 13 1.38 -11.67 -8.30
C THR A 13 0.93 -10.59 -7.33
N LEU A 14 1.01 -9.32 -7.75
CA LEU A 14 0.45 -8.20 -7.01
C LEU A 14 -0.97 -7.95 -7.49
N VAL A 15 -1.89 -7.83 -6.54
CA VAL A 15 -3.31 -7.65 -6.82
C VAL A 15 -3.84 -6.46 -6.05
N GLU A 16 -4.59 -5.59 -6.73
CA GLU A 16 -5.21 -4.40 -6.12
C GLU A 16 -5.99 -4.74 -4.86
N GLY A 17 -5.69 -4.04 -3.76
CA GLY A 17 -6.38 -4.16 -2.49
C GLY A 17 -6.05 -5.41 -1.68
N ILE A 18 -5.19 -6.30 -2.19
CA ILE A 18 -4.69 -7.47 -1.46
C ILE A 18 -3.36 -7.12 -0.79
N SER A 19 -3.29 -7.40 0.51
CA SER A 19 -2.04 -7.22 1.26
C SER A 19 -0.99 -8.23 0.82
N THR A 20 0.24 -7.78 0.66
CA THR A 20 1.41 -8.61 0.39
C THR A 20 2.59 -8.14 1.24
N LYS A 21 3.59 -8.98 1.38
CA LYS A 21 4.80 -8.63 2.11
C LYS A 21 5.95 -8.38 1.13
N ILE A 22 6.59 -7.21 1.26
CA ILE A 22 7.85 -6.91 0.59
C ILE A 22 9.02 -7.38 1.46
N VAL A 23 10.00 -8.01 0.86
CA VAL A 23 11.26 -8.43 1.49
C VAL A 23 12.41 -7.70 0.82
N TYR A 24 13.28 -7.12 1.64
CA TYR A 24 14.40 -6.31 1.20
C TYR A 24 15.72 -6.77 1.83
N LYS A 25 16.70 -7.05 0.98
CA LYS A 25 18.11 -7.37 1.32
C LYS A 25 19.08 -6.58 0.44
N GLY A 26 18.65 -5.42 -0.07
CA GLY A 26 19.46 -4.60 -0.99
C GLY A 26 20.63 -3.87 -0.34
N SER A 27 21.16 -2.89 -1.05
CA SER A 27 22.41 -2.20 -0.67
C SER A 27 22.36 -1.55 0.71
N LEU A 28 21.23 -1.01 1.14
CA LEU A 28 21.10 -0.42 2.47
C LEU A 28 21.21 -1.47 3.58
N TYR A 29 20.64 -2.66 3.37
CA TYR A 29 20.80 -3.79 4.30
C TYR A 29 22.28 -4.22 4.38
N GLU A 30 22.95 -4.36 3.24
CA GLU A 30 24.38 -4.74 3.15
C GLU A 30 25.28 -3.71 3.83
N ASN A 31 24.93 -2.44 3.80
CA ASN A 31 25.62 -1.34 4.47
C ASN A 31 25.18 -1.16 5.94
N ALA A 32 24.47 -2.13 6.51
CA ALA A 32 24.03 -2.15 7.91
C ALA A 32 23.17 -0.95 8.34
N ALA A 33 22.35 -0.40 7.44
CA ALA A 33 21.38 0.64 7.76
C ALA A 33 20.43 0.17 8.87
N GLN A 34 20.08 1.07 9.80
CA GLN A 34 19.27 0.72 10.97
C GLN A 34 17.77 0.82 10.70
N ASP A 35 17.35 1.85 10.00
CA ASP A 35 15.95 2.08 9.64
C ASP A 35 15.85 2.19 8.13
N ILE A 36 15.02 1.34 7.53
CA ILE A 36 14.80 1.32 6.09
C ILE A 36 13.32 1.58 5.80
N TYR A 37 13.07 2.44 4.83
CA TYR A 37 11.74 2.84 4.37
C TYR A 37 11.62 2.55 2.89
N MET A 38 10.48 2.01 2.48
CA MET A 38 10.09 1.90 1.08
C MET A 38 9.24 3.11 0.70
N HIS A 39 9.67 3.83 -0.33
CA HIS A 39 8.87 4.83 -1.01
C HIS A 39 8.28 4.20 -2.25
N PHE A 40 6.99 4.38 -2.48
CA PHE A 40 6.35 3.88 -3.69
C PHE A 40 5.24 4.81 -4.17
N GLY A 41 5.01 4.84 -5.47
CA GLY A 41 3.96 5.60 -6.12
C GLY A 41 3.55 4.95 -7.44
N TYR A 42 2.42 5.35 -7.98
CA TYR A 42 1.80 4.70 -9.14
C TYR A 42 2.09 5.45 -10.43
N GLY A 43 2.29 4.69 -11.50
CA GLY A 43 2.57 5.22 -12.83
C GLY A 43 3.86 6.04 -12.93
N LEU A 44 4.08 6.64 -14.08
CA LEU A 44 5.31 7.40 -14.36
C LEU A 44 5.48 8.67 -13.52
N LEU A 45 4.39 9.24 -13.02
CA LEU A 45 4.38 10.48 -12.23
C LEU A 45 4.44 10.24 -10.72
N TRP A 46 4.57 9.00 -10.28
CA TRP A 46 4.57 8.64 -8.86
C TRP A 46 3.33 9.14 -8.11
N GLU A 47 2.16 8.98 -8.72
CA GLU A 47 0.90 9.38 -8.12
C GLU A 47 0.67 8.64 -6.80
N ASN A 48 -0.04 9.28 -5.88
CA ASN A 48 -0.34 8.75 -4.55
C ASN A 48 0.90 8.19 -3.81
N LEU A 49 1.98 8.97 -3.81
CA LEU A 49 3.23 8.63 -3.15
C LEU A 49 2.99 8.24 -1.68
N GLN A 50 3.53 7.10 -1.30
CA GLN A 50 3.46 6.55 0.05
C GLN A 50 4.83 6.14 0.56
N GLU A 51 4.96 6.10 1.88
CA GLU A 51 6.15 5.61 2.56
C GLU A 51 5.75 4.59 3.61
N VAL A 52 6.47 3.48 3.66
CA VAL A 52 6.29 2.42 4.66
C VAL A 52 7.63 2.08 5.28
N LYS A 53 7.71 2.10 6.61
CA LYS A 53 8.88 1.61 7.33
C LYS A 53 8.93 0.09 7.29
N LEU A 54 10.11 -0.46 6.96
CA LEU A 54 10.36 -1.88 7.01
C LEU A 54 10.85 -2.28 8.40
N GLU A 55 10.37 -3.38 8.91
CA GLU A 55 10.82 -3.97 10.15
C GLU A 55 11.99 -4.94 9.91
N LYS A 56 12.98 -4.90 10.78
CA LYS A 56 14.11 -5.83 10.72
C LYS A 56 13.67 -7.21 11.16
N TYR A 57 13.96 -8.20 10.35
CA TYR A 57 13.64 -9.59 10.62
C TYR A 57 14.84 -10.48 10.25
N GLU A 58 15.46 -11.11 11.25
CA GLU A 58 16.66 -11.96 11.08
C GLU A 58 17.69 -11.36 10.09
N ASP A 59 17.70 -11.85 8.86
CA ASP A 59 18.64 -11.52 7.79
C ASP A 59 18.06 -10.60 6.69
N CYS A 60 16.96 -9.89 6.96
CA CYS A 60 16.29 -9.03 5.98
C CYS A 60 15.50 -7.91 6.65
N TYR A 61 14.90 -7.04 5.83
CA TYR A 61 13.85 -6.11 6.22
C TYR A 61 12.54 -6.46 5.52
N LYS A 62 11.40 -6.34 6.21
CA LYS A 62 10.07 -6.68 5.69
C LYS A 62 9.03 -5.62 6.05
N ALA A 63 8.01 -5.47 5.21
CA ALA A 63 6.80 -4.73 5.53
C ALA A 63 5.59 -5.36 4.84
N ASP A 64 4.43 -5.27 5.49
CA ASP A 64 3.15 -5.56 4.85
C ASP A 64 2.68 -4.31 4.12
N ILE A 65 2.33 -4.44 2.85
CA ILE A 65 1.84 -3.36 2.02
C ILE A 65 0.55 -3.75 1.32
N THR A 66 -0.31 -2.77 1.07
CA THR A 66 -1.52 -2.95 0.27
C THR A 66 -1.51 -1.94 -0.86
N LEU A 67 -1.36 -2.43 -2.08
CA LEU A 67 -1.34 -1.61 -3.28
C LEU A 67 -2.78 -1.37 -3.75
N THR A 68 -3.15 -0.10 -3.97
CA THR A 68 -4.55 0.31 -4.14
C THR A 68 -4.92 0.71 -5.56
N GLU A 69 -3.98 0.68 -6.50
CA GLU A 69 -4.20 1.05 -7.89
C GLU A 69 -3.69 -0.03 -8.83
N ILE A 70 -4.40 -0.24 -9.93
CA ILE A 70 -4.02 -1.17 -10.99
C ILE A 70 -2.98 -0.51 -11.89
N GLY A 71 -2.07 -1.29 -12.44
CA GLY A 71 -1.03 -0.82 -13.34
C GLY A 71 0.34 -0.83 -12.69
N ASP A 72 1.21 0.06 -13.12
CA ASP A 72 2.60 0.05 -12.68
C ASP A 72 2.76 0.77 -11.34
N VAL A 73 3.47 0.16 -10.41
CA VAL A 73 3.99 0.76 -9.19
C VAL A 73 5.51 0.90 -9.31
N ASN A 74 6.02 2.10 -9.06
CA ASN A 74 7.44 2.39 -8.95
C ASN A 74 7.82 2.52 -7.48
N PHE A 75 9.01 2.05 -7.11
CA PHE A 75 9.46 2.12 -5.73
C PHE A 75 10.99 2.19 -5.61
N CYS A 76 11.42 2.68 -4.48
CA CYS A 76 12.81 2.74 -4.05
C CYS A 76 12.87 2.65 -2.53
N PHE A 77 14.08 2.55 -1.98
CA PHE A 77 14.30 2.46 -0.54
C PHE A 77 15.20 3.60 -0.07
N ARG A 78 15.01 4.04 1.16
CA ARG A 78 15.92 4.95 1.83
C ARG A 78 16.16 4.52 3.28
N ASP A 79 17.29 4.94 3.85
CA ASP A 79 17.51 4.85 5.28
C ASP A 79 17.22 6.17 6.01
N SER A 80 17.33 6.17 7.33
CA SER A 80 17.17 7.35 8.16
C SER A 80 18.28 8.39 7.99
N ASN A 81 19.42 8.03 7.39
CA ASN A 81 20.54 8.91 7.12
C ASN A 81 20.46 9.61 5.76
N GLY A 82 19.43 9.29 4.97
CA GLY A 82 19.21 9.85 3.64
C GLY A 82 19.96 9.14 2.51
N ASN A 83 20.49 7.95 2.75
CA ASN A 83 21.02 7.11 1.67
C ASN A 83 19.88 6.44 0.93
N TRP A 84 19.99 6.35 -0.38
CA TRP A 84 18.98 5.79 -1.26
C TRP A 84 19.47 4.52 -1.97
N ASP A 85 18.56 3.56 -2.10
CA ASP A 85 18.66 2.43 -3.00
C ASP A 85 17.53 2.53 -4.02
N ASN A 86 17.85 3.04 -5.18
CA ASN A 86 16.92 3.34 -6.27
C ASN A 86 17.33 2.64 -7.57
N ASN A 87 18.00 1.49 -7.49
CA ASN A 87 18.43 0.71 -8.64
C ASN A 87 19.22 1.56 -9.63
N ASP A 88 20.28 2.20 -9.17
CA ASP A 88 21.17 3.09 -9.95
C ASP A 88 20.45 4.23 -10.67
N GLY A 89 19.38 4.75 -10.05
CA GLY A 89 18.59 5.88 -10.58
C GLY A 89 17.43 5.48 -11.47
N VAL A 90 17.26 4.20 -11.77
CA VAL A 90 16.16 3.69 -12.61
C VAL A 90 14.88 3.40 -11.79
N ASN A 91 15.03 3.25 -10.48
CA ASN A 91 14.03 2.74 -9.55
C ASN A 91 13.67 1.27 -9.79
N TYR A 92 12.92 0.72 -8.86
CA TYR A 92 12.30 -0.60 -9.01
C TYR A 92 10.87 -0.43 -9.48
N ALA A 93 10.35 -1.41 -10.23
CA ALA A 93 8.98 -1.38 -10.72
C ALA A 93 8.33 -2.77 -10.67
N ALA A 94 7.02 -2.78 -10.53
CA ALA A 94 6.20 -3.97 -10.59
C ALA A 94 4.82 -3.62 -11.17
N THR A 95 4.09 -4.62 -11.66
CA THR A 95 2.75 -4.42 -12.20
C THR A 95 1.71 -5.04 -11.28
N ILE A 96 0.66 -4.27 -10.99
CA ILE A 96 -0.47 -4.65 -10.14
C ILE A 96 -1.64 -5.04 -11.03
N SER A 97 -2.14 -6.24 -10.83
CA SER A 97 -3.28 -6.79 -11.55
C SER A 97 -4.60 -6.49 -10.83
N LYS A 98 -5.68 -6.47 -11.58
CA LYS A 98 -7.03 -6.48 -11.03
C LYS A 98 -7.36 -7.86 -10.49
N ILE A 99 -8.19 -7.93 -9.44
CA ILE A 99 -8.82 -9.20 -9.04
C ILE A 99 -9.68 -9.69 -10.22
N GLU A 100 -9.22 -10.69 -10.94
CA GLU A 100 -10.09 -11.42 -11.83
C GLU A 100 -10.99 -12.30 -10.95
N ASN A 101 -12.27 -11.95 -10.86
CA ASN A 101 -13.30 -12.87 -10.40
C ASN A 101 -13.43 -13.97 -11.46
N THR A 102 -12.50 -14.89 -11.51
CA THR A 102 -12.66 -16.18 -12.21
C THR A 102 -13.70 -16.96 -11.42
N LEU A 103 -14.96 -16.59 -11.59
CA LEU A 103 -16.05 -17.53 -11.40
C LEU A 103 -15.87 -18.56 -12.50
N THR A 104 -15.02 -19.55 -12.25
CA THR A 104 -15.07 -20.81 -13.00
C THR A 104 -16.53 -21.22 -13.02
N ARG A 105 -17.10 -21.25 -14.23
CA ARG A 105 -18.40 -21.84 -14.49
C ARG A 105 -18.36 -23.26 -13.93
N VAL A 106 -18.79 -23.43 -12.71
CA VAL A 106 -19.27 -24.71 -12.22
C VAL A 106 -20.65 -24.86 -12.82
N ASP A 107 -20.80 -25.83 -13.73
CA ASP A 107 -22.05 -26.17 -14.38
C ASP A 107 -23.17 -26.24 -13.34
N THR A 108 -24.18 -25.46 -13.63
CA THR A 108 -25.52 -25.38 -13.08
C THR A 108 -25.99 -26.54 -12.20
N VAL A 109 -25.97 -26.28 -10.89
CA VAL A 109 -27.09 -26.67 -10.02
C VAL A 109 -27.71 -25.37 -9.54
N SER A 110 -28.94 -25.12 -9.99
CA SER A 110 -29.72 -23.95 -9.66
C SER A 110 -30.01 -23.91 -8.15
N MET A 111 -29.21 -23.13 -7.41
CA MET A 111 -29.59 -22.60 -6.10
C MET A 111 -29.66 -21.08 -6.26
N GLU A 112 -30.86 -20.54 -6.10
CA GLU A 112 -31.10 -19.11 -6.01
C GLU A 112 -30.30 -18.53 -4.83
N VAL A 113 -29.24 -17.78 -5.14
CA VAL A 113 -28.47 -17.04 -4.12
C VAL A 113 -29.10 -15.66 -3.95
N PRO A 114 -29.47 -15.24 -2.73
CA PRO A 114 -30.07 -13.94 -2.50
C PRO A 114 -29.08 -12.81 -2.88
N ARG A 115 -29.59 -11.82 -3.59
CA ARG A 115 -28.87 -10.62 -4.04
C ARG A 115 -28.20 -9.86 -2.88
N LEU A 116 -26.91 -10.07 -2.68
CA LEU A 116 -26.07 -9.32 -1.72
C LEU A 116 -25.40 -8.04 -2.29
N LYS A 117 -25.95 -7.48 -3.39
CA LYS A 117 -25.36 -6.27 -4.02
C LYS A 117 -25.64 -4.94 -3.30
N LYS A 118 -26.52 -4.89 -2.29
CA LYS A 118 -26.81 -3.64 -1.57
C LYS A 118 -25.91 -3.36 -0.35
N SER A 119 -25.32 -4.37 0.29
CA SER A 119 -24.57 -4.20 1.54
C SER A 119 -23.20 -3.54 1.32
N TYR A 120 -22.48 -3.87 0.25
CA TYR A 120 -21.16 -3.30 -0.03
C TYR A 120 -21.20 -1.79 -0.32
N LEU A 121 -22.20 -1.34 -1.10
CA LEU A 121 -22.41 0.10 -1.39
C LEU A 121 -22.83 0.89 -0.14
N ILE A 122 -23.57 0.26 0.77
CA ILE A 122 -23.97 0.85 2.05
C ILE A 122 -22.75 1.01 2.96
N LEU A 123 -21.89 0.00 3.07
CA LEU A 123 -20.66 0.07 3.87
C LEU A 123 -19.67 1.12 3.34
N LYS A 124 -19.54 1.26 2.02
CA LYS A 124 -18.72 2.32 1.41
C LYS A 124 -19.25 3.72 1.71
N LYS A 125 -20.59 3.92 1.64
CA LYS A 125 -21.24 5.20 2.01
C LYS A 125 -21.09 5.52 3.49
N ILE A 126 -21.20 4.54 4.38
CA ILE A 126 -21.01 4.70 5.82
C ILE A 126 -19.57 5.10 6.13
N LYS A 127 -18.57 4.46 5.51
CA LYS A 127 -17.14 4.78 5.71
C LYS A 127 -16.81 6.21 5.29
N ILE A 128 -17.31 6.65 4.13
CA ILE A 128 -17.12 8.03 3.63
C ILE A 128 -17.83 9.06 4.55
N SER A 129 -19.02 8.74 5.07
CA SER A 129 -19.74 9.60 6.00
C SER A 129 -19.00 9.73 7.34
N PHE A 130 -18.39 8.66 7.84
CA PHE A 130 -17.61 8.65 9.08
C PHE A 130 -16.33 9.49 8.95
N TYR A 131 -15.60 9.39 7.82
CA TYR A 131 -14.43 10.23 7.56
C TYR A 131 -14.79 11.72 7.47
N LYS A 132 -15.92 12.08 6.84
CA LYS A 132 -16.39 13.46 6.78
C LYS A 132 -16.79 14.01 8.15
N ALA A 133 -17.39 13.19 9.02
CA ALA A 133 -17.73 13.58 10.39
C ALA A 133 -16.47 13.80 11.25
N ILE A 134 -15.46 12.94 11.15
CA ILE A 134 -14.19 13.08 11.90
C ILE A 134 -13.44 14.34 11.46
N THR A 135 -13.35 14.62 10.16
CA THR A 135 -12.69 15.83 9.65
C THR A 135 -13.45 17.11 9.98
N PHE A 136 -14.77 17.06 10.09
CA PHE A 136 -15.59 18.19 10.54
C PHE A 136 -15.37 18.48 12.02
N LEU A 137 -15.36 17.45 12.87
CA LEU A 137 -15.10 17.58 14.31
C LEU A 137 -13.69 18.09 14.59
N SER A 138 -12.67 17.58 13.88
CA SER A 138 -11.30 18.06 14.05
C SER A 138 -11.14 19.55 13.71
N LYS A 139 -11.86 20.05 12.69
CA LYS A 139 -11.89 21.47 12.35
C LYS A 139 -12.66 22.31 13.36
N ALA A 140 -13.72 21.78 13.96
CA ALA A 140 -14.49 22.48 14.99
C ALA A 140 -13.68 22.64 16.29
N PHE A 141 -12.90 21.63 16.67
CA PHE A 141 -12.05 21.67 17.87
C PHE A 141 -10.75 22.47 17.69
N SER A 142 -10.27 22.69 16.47
CA SER A 142 -9.09 23.53 16.20
C SER A 142 -9.40 25.04 16.12
N GLY A 143 -10.67 25.42 16.16
CA GLY A 143 -11.13 26.81 16.04
C GLY A 143 -11.37 27.57 17.36
N GLU A 144 -11.33 26.90 18.51
CA GLU A 144 -11.65 27.53 19.83
C GLU A 144 -10.44 27.66 20.74
N TYR A 145 -9.40 28.36 20.28
CA TYR A 145 -8.43 28.95 21.21
C TYR A 145 -7.96 30.31 20.65
N LYS A 146 -8.87 31.27 20.57
CA LYS A 146 -8.49 32.70 20.54
C LYS A 146 -8.72 33.29 21.92
N LYS A 147 -7.58 33.51 22.59
CA LYS A 147 -7.40 34.23 23.82
C LYS A 147 -8.25 35.50 23.89
N GLY A 148 -9.03 35.64 24.96
CA GLY A 148 -9.38 36.95 25.52
C GLY A 148 -8.18 37.48 26.33
N THR A 149 -7.58 38.54 25.87
CA THR A 149 -6.67 39.39 26.66
C THR A 149 -7.48 40.62 27.09
N VAL A 150 -7.56 40.79 28.35
CA VAL A 150 -7.68 42.09 28.99
C VAL A 150 -6.37 42.38 29.68
#